data_aa0e9e9252d55e1a50d73589114525f8
#
_entry.id   aa0e9e9252d55e1a50d73589114525f8
#
_cell.length_a   1.000
_cell.length_b   1.000
_cell.length_c   1.000
_cell.angle_alpha   90.00
_cell.angle_beta   90.00
_cell.angle_gamma   90.00
#
_symmetry.space_group_name_H-M   'P 1'
#
loop_
_entity.id
_entity.type
_entity.pdbx_description
1 polymer ?
#
loop_
_entity_poly.entity_id
_entity_poly.type
_entity_poly.pdbx_seq_one_letter_code
_entity_poly.pdbx_strand_id
1 'polypeptide(L)'
;MNLKNSNILVTGGTGFVGSHLVEELVGQDANVVTTFLTTNPLSYFFTQKLNKKVSMAHIDVCDFDAVFDLITKSRIDYIFHLAAQPLVETAFYNPKQTLYTNIIGTINVLESARLFPKVMGVIVASSDKAYGKLQNKKYLETDPLKGNHPYEVSKSSADLIAYSYYKTYNLPVVITRFGNIYGEGDLNFSRIIPGIMKSLITHEALEIRSNGKYIRDYLYVKDVVNGYILLAQHFEKIKGEAFNFGSTDTLSVLEVIKLFEKKLNKKISFKVLNTAKNEIPYQSLNYSKIMRLGWKPKHTFNSTILNIYKWYKKYYS
;
A
#
# COMPACT_ATOMS: atom_id res chain seq x y z
N MET A 1 11.42 -16.64 1.74
CA MET A 1 12.29 -15.90 2.68
C MET A 1 12.17 -16.54 4.06
N ASN A 2 13.28 -16.70 4.79
CA ASN A 2 13.22 -16.95 6.21
C ASN A 2 13.18 -15.58 6.93
N LEU A 3 12.07 -15.25 7.58
CA LEU A 3 11.91 -13.94 8.20
C LEU A 3 12.53 -13.85 9.59
N LYS A 4 12.57 -14.97 10.31
CA LYS A 4 13.11 -15.02 11.67
C LYS A 4 14.62 -14.72 11.67
N ASN A 5 15.05 -13.81 12.52
CA ASN A 5 16.43 -13.33 12.67
C ASN A 5 17.04 -12.69 11.39
N SER A 6 16.26 -12.49 10.33
CA SER A 6 16.74 -11.79 9.14
C SER A 6 16.68 -10.28 9.31
N ASN A 7 17.63 -9.58 8.70
CA ASN A 7 17.68 -8.13 8.63
C ASN A 7 16.77 -7.67 7.49
N ILE A 8 15.64 -7.06 7.82
CA ILE A 8 14.61 -6.70 6.86
C ILE A 8 14.47 -5.18 6.78
N LEU A 9 14.62 -4.63 5.58
CA LEU A 9 14.32 -3.23 5.31
C LEU A 9 12.86 -3.09 4.87
N VAL A 10 12.10 -2.24 5.57
CA VAL A 10 10.78 -1.78 5.14
C VAL A 10 10.87 -0.30 4.79
N THR A 11 11.01 0.06 3.53
CA THR A 11 10.96 1.47 3.15
C THR A 11 9.54 2.00 3.31
N GLY A 12 9.40 3.18 3.92
CA GLY A 12 8.08 3.72 4.25
C GLY A 12 7.34 2.97 5.36
N GLY A 13 8.07 2.28 6.25
CA GLY A 13 7.50 1.49 7.32
C GLY A 13 6.78 2.30 8.41
N THR A 14 6.95 3.62 8.47
CA THR A 14 6.16 4.50 9.36
C THR A 14 4.81 4.92 8.78
N GLY A 15 4.56 4.62 7.48
CA GLY A 15 3.30 4.89 6.81
C GLY A 15 2.18 3.92 7.21
N PHE A 16 0.99 4.11 6.64
CA PHE A 16 -0.19 3.31 6.97
C PHE A 16 0.04 1.79 6.83
N VAL A 17 0.26 1.30 5.62
CA VAL A 17 0.47 -0.14 5.38
C VAL A 17 1.80 -0.61 5.97
N GLY A 18 2.85 0.23 5.85
CA GLY A 18 4.18 -0.10 6.35
C GLY A 18 4.20 -0.37 7.84
N SER A 19 3.45 0.40 8.64
CA SER A 19 3.40 0.21 10.10
C SER A 19 2.79 -1.14 10.51
N HIS A 20 1.74 -1.58 9.84
CA HIS A 20 1.16 -2.90 10.08
C HIS A 20 2.08 -4.05 9.62
N LEU A 21 2.81 -3.84 8.52
CA LEU A 21 3.80 -4.83 8.07
C LEU A 21 4.99 -4.91 9.05
N VAL A 22 5.47 -3.77 9.53
CA VAL A 22 6.54 -3.71 10.55
C VAL A 22 6.10 -4.43 11.83
N GLU A 23 4.86 -4.20 12.30
CA GLU A 23 4.32 -4.88 13.48
C GLU A 23 4.34 -6.41 13.31
N GLU A 24 3.89 -6.89 12.17
CA GLU A 24 3.86 -8.33 11.87
C GLU A 24 5.26 -8.92 11.77
N LEU A 25 6.19 -8.25 11.08
CA LEU A 25 7.58 -8.72 10.94
C LEU A 25 8.30 -8.79 12.30
N VAL A 26 8.09 -7.79 13.16
CA VAL A 26 8.59 -7.81 14.55
C VAL A 26 7.97 -8.98 15.33
N GLY A 27 6.68 -9.24 15.14
CA GLY A 27 5.99 -10.39 15.73
C GLY A 27 6.53 -11.75 15.28
N GLN A 28 7.23 -11.80 14.14
CA GLN A 28 7.90 -12.98 13.59
C GLN A 28 9.41 -13.03 13.90
N ASP A 29 9.87 -12.29 14.88
CA ASP A 29 11.28 -12.20 15.32
C ASP A 29 12.25 -11.72 14.21
N ALA A 30 11.81 -10.88 13.29
CA ALA A 30 12.69 -10.23 12.32
C ALA A 30 13.40 -9.02 12.91
N ASN A 31 14.64 -8.76 12.46
CA ASN A 31 15.38 -7.53 12.74
C ASN A 31 14.96 -6.46 11.73
N VAL A 32 14.02 -5.61 12.10
CA VAL A 32 13.44 -4.64 11.15
C VAL A 32 14.17 -3.30 11.20
N VAL A 33 14.55 -2.82 10.01
CA VAL A 33 14.99 -1.44 9.77
C VAL A 33 13.93 -0.75 8.93
N THR A 34 13.56 0.49 9.25
CA THR A 34 12.58 1.24 8.47
C THR A 34 13.05 2.64 8.12
N THR A 35 12.70 3.11 6.91
CA THR A 35 12.94 4.51 6.51
C THR A 35 11.72 5.37 6.80
N PHE A 36 11.95 6.66 7.04
CA PHE A 36 10.92 7.68 7.18
C PHE A 36 11.43 9.05 6.69
N LEU A 37 10.52 9.92 6.24
CA LEU A 37 10.80 11.32 5.92
C LEU A 37 10.26 12.26 6.98
N THR A 38 9.08 11.93 7.51
CA THR A 38 8.42 12.71 8.56
C THR A 38 7.88 11.78 9.63
N THR A 39 7.70 12.30 10.83
CA THR A 39 7.10 11.58 11.94
C THR A 39 5.75 12.19 12.31
N ASN A 40 4.78 11.34 12.61
CA ASN A 40 3.52 11.76 13.21
C ASN A 40 3.30 10.95 14.48
N PRO A 41 3.43 11.57 15.67
CA PRO A 41 3.25 10.89 16.96
C PRO A 41 1.90 10.17 17.11
N LEU A 42 0.87 10.64 16.40
CA LEU A 42 -0.48 10.05 16.42
C LEU A 42 -0.66 8.93 15.38
N SER A 43 0.35 8.65 14.55
CA SER A 43 0.27 7.55 13.59
C SER A 43 0.21 6.19 14.29
N TYR A 44 -0.30 5.19 13.57
CA TYR A 44 -0.34 3.81 14.07
C TYR A 44 1.04 3.34 14.54
N PHE A 45 2.10 3.65 13.78
CA PHE A 45 3.48 3.28 14.10
C PHE A 45 3.91 3.73 15.50
N PHE A 46 3.68 5.00 15.85
CA PHE A 46 4.07 5.55 17.14
C PHE A 46 3.11 5.17 18.27
N THR A 47 1.81 5.12 18.02
CA THR A 47 0.81 4.72 19.02
C THR A 47 0.94 3.24 19.42
N GLN A 48 1.41 2.37 18.51
CA GLN A 48 1.77 0.97 18.82
C GLN A 48 3.21 0.81 19.35
N LYS A 49 3.92 1.93 19.58
CA LYS A 49 5.30 1.95 20.11
C LYS A 49 6.30 1.13 19.27
N LEU A 50 6.06 1.02 17.95
CA LEU A 50 6.94 0.28 17.04
C LEU A 50 8.33 0.93 16.94
N ASN A 51 8.43 2.24 17.11
CA ASN A 51 9.69 2.97 17.18
C ASN A 51 10.65 2.49 18.30
N LYS A 52 10.14 1.74 19.29
CA LYS A 52 10.98 1.13 20.34
C LYS A 52 11.43 -0.28 20.01
N LYS A 53 10.94 -0.86 18.91
CA LYS A 53 11.15 -2.26 18.53
C LYS A 53 11.97 -2.43 17.25
N VAL A 54 12.22 -1.35 16.52
CA VAL A 54 12.91 -1.38 15.22
C VAL A 54 13.95 -0.26 15.11
N SER A 55 14.91 -0.43 14.21
CA SER A 55 15.82 0.63 13.82
C SER A 55 15.14 1.57 12.82
N MET A 56 15.27 2.88 13.02
CA MET A 56 14.68 3.91 12.19
C MET A 56 15.75 4.75 11.50
N ALA A 57 15.65 4.94 10.18
CA ALA A 57 16.56 5.76 9.40
C ALA A 57 15.80 6.91 8.71
N HIS A 58 16.21 8.15 8.94
CA HIS A 58 15.67 9.32 8.24
C HIS A 58 16.35 9.42 6.87
N ILE A 59 15.72 8.85 5.85
CA ILE A 59 16.29 8.72 4.51
C ILE A 59 15.20 8.95 3.46
N ASP A 60 15.49 9.82 2.48
CA ASP A 60 14.74 9.89 1.24
C ASP A 60 15.21 8.74 0.31
N VAL A 61 14.26 7.93 -0.15
CA VAL A 61 14.57 6.85 -1.11
C VAL A 61 15.09 7.38 -2.46
N CYS A 62 14.94 8.67 -2.72
CA CYS A 62 15.51 9.34 -3.89
C CYS A 62 17.01 9.63 -3.77
N ASP A 63 17.60 9.50 -2.58
CA ASP A 63 19.04 9.59 -2.34
C ASP A 63 19.66 8.19 -2.44
N PHE A 64 20.34 7.93 -3.56
CA PHE A 64 20.94 6.62 -3.81
C PHE A 64 21.99 6.25 -2.78
N ASP A 65 22.90 7.19 -2.46
CA ASP A 65 24.01 6.92 -1.55
C ASP A 65 23.50 6.61 -0.14
N ALA A 66 22.50 7.36 0.33
CA ALA A 66 21.87 7.10 1.62
C ALA A 66 21.14 5.74 1.67
N VAL A 67 20.45 5.35 0.60
CA VAL A 67 19.79 4.03 0.50
C VAL A 67 20.81 2.91 0.46
N PHE A 68 21.87 3.04 -0.36
CA PHE A 68 22.92 2.04 -0.48
C PHE A 68 23.69 1.86 0.82
N ASP A 69 24.05 2.96 1.48
CA ASP A 69 24.69 2.97 2.80
C ASP A 69 23.83 2.27 3.86
N LEU A 70 22.52 2.56 3.90
CA LEU A 70 21.61 1.90 4.84
C LEU A 70 21.58 0.40 4.61
N ILE A 71 21.42 -0.05 3.37
CA ILE A 71 21.34 -1.47 3.01
C ILE A 71 22.63 -2.20 3.38
N THR A 72 23.78 -1.63 3.07
CA THR A 72 25.09 -2.25 3.32
C THR A 72 25.45 -2.26 4.80
N LYS A 73 25.33 -1.13 5.50
CA LYS A 73 25.65 -0.99 6.93
C LYS A 73 24.73 -1.83 7.81
N SER A 74 23.44 -1.91 7.47
CA SER A 74 22.47 -2.74 8.19
C SER A 74 22.50 -4.21 7.74
N ARG A 75 23.33 -4.57 6.75
CA ARG A 75 23.50 -5.92 6.22
C ARG A 75 22.14 -6.55 5.87
N ILE A 76 21.31 -5.82 5.12
CA ILE A 76 19.94 -6.21 4.77
C ILE A 76 19.91 -7.50 3.98
N ASP A 77 19.04 -8.43 4.38
CA ASP A 77 18.77 -9.70 3.70
C ASP A 77 17.57 -9.61 2.76
N TYR A 78 16.51 -8.88 3.16
CA TYR A 78 15.28 -8.74 2.38
C TYR A 78 14.73 -7.32 2.45
N ILE A 79 14.09 -6.87 1.38
CA ILE A 79 13.51 -5.53 1.28
C ILE A 79 12.01 -5.62 0.95
N PHE A 80 11.20 -4.92 1.73
CA PHE A 80 9.83 -4.56 1.36
C PHE A 80 9.81 -3.08 0.99
N HIS A 81 9.70 -2.80 -0.31
CA HIS A 81 9.71 -1.43 -0.82
C HIS A 81 8.29 -0.86 -0.91
N LEU A 82 7.86 -0.13 0.15
CA LEU A 82 6.54 0.49 0.24
C LEU A 82 6.60 2.02 0.18
N ALA A 83 7.80 2.62 0.28
CA ALA A 83 7.96 4.08 0.17
C ALA A 83 7.48 4.58 -1.19
N ALA A 84 6.53 5.51 -1.18
CA ALA A 84 5.99 6.12 -2.37
C ALA A 84 5.26 7.42 -2.00
N GLN A 85 5.06 8.28 -2.97
CA GLN A 85 4.03 9.33 -2.91
C GLN A 85 2.69 8.69 -3.37
N PRO A 86 1.73 8.41 -2.44
CA PRO A 86 0.58 7.56 -2.75
C PRO A 86 -0.69 8.32 -3.15
N LEU A 87 -0.66 9.66 -3.17
CA LEU A 87 -1.85 10.48 -3.31
C LEU A 87 -2.06 10.91 -4.75
N VAL A 88 -3.19 10.52 -5.34
CA VAL A 88 -3.57 10.89 -6.71
C VAL A 88 -3.72 12.41 -6.84
N GLU A 89 -4.26 13.08 -5.82
CA GLU A 89 -4.41 14.53 -5.81
C GLU A 89 -3.05 15.26 -5.80
N THR A 90 -2.12 14.83 -4.94
CA THR A 90 -0.75 15.36 -4.96
C THR A 90 -0.08 15.12 -6.30
N ALA A 91 -0.29 13.96 -6.91
CA ALA A 91 0.25 13.66 -8.23
C ALA A 91 -0.31 14.57 -9.34
N PHE A 92 -1.54 15.06 -9.17
CA PHE A 92 -2.12 16.04 -10.10
C PHE A 92 -1.47 17.41 -9.95
N TYR A 93 -1.29 17.91 -8.74
CA TYR A 93 -0.72 19.24 -8.49
C TYR A 93 0.81 19.28 -8.51
N ASN A 94 1.47 18.19 -8.15
CA ASN A 94 2.92 18.07 -8.16
C ASN A 94 3.37 16.74 -8.81
N PRO A 95 3.20 16.61 -10.14
CA PRO A 95 3.54 15.40 -10.86
C PRO A 95 5.05 15.08 -10.80
N LYS A 96 5.91 16.11 -10.80
CA LYS A 96 7.38 15.94 -10.70
C LYS A 96 7.76 15.16 -9.44
N GLN A 97 7.26 15.56 -8.28
CA GLN A 97 7.54 14.90 -7.02
C GLN A 97 7.07 13.43 -7.05
N THR A 98 5.85 13.19 -7.53
CA THR A 98 5.28 11.84 -7.60
C THR A 98 6.10 10.92 -8.51
N LEU A 99 6.43 11.39 -9.72
CA LEU A 99 7.24 10.63 -10.68
C LEU A 99 8.64 10.38 -10.12
N TYR A 100 9.26 11.41 -9.56
CA TYR A 100 10.61 11.30 -9.00
C TYR A 100 10.65 10.31 -7.84
N THR A 101 9.80 10.47 -6.83
CA THR A 101 9.76 9.59 -5.66
C THR A 101 9.45 8.14 -6.05
N ASN A 102 8.44 7.92 -6.89
CA ASN A 102 7.97 6.55 -7.16
C ASN A 102 8.85 5.82 -8.18
N ILE A 103 9.48 6.53 -9.10
CA ILE A 103 10.34 5.93 -10.15
C ILE A 103 11.79 5.88 -9.66
N ILE A 104 12.38 7.04 -9.33
CA ILE A 104 13.80 7.10 -8.93
C ILE A 104 14.00 6.40 -7.60
N GLY A 105 13.08 6.58 -6.63
CA GLY A 105 13.15 5.85 -5.36
C GLY A 105 13.12 4.33 -5.56
N THR A 106 12.30 3.83 -6.49
CA THR A 106 12.27 2.39 -6.83
C THR A 106 13.57 1.95 -7.50
N ILE A 107 14.11 2.74 -8.44
CA ILE A 107 15.40 2.46 -9.07
C ILE A 107 16.49 2.37 -8.02
N ASN A 108 16.60 3.35 -7.13
CA ASN A 108 17.64 3.40 -6.11
C ASN A 108 17.61 2.18 -5.18
N VAL A 109 16.43 1.75 -4.75
CA VAL A 109 16.29 0.55 -3.92
C VAL A 109 16.69 -0.71 -4.67
N LEU A 110 16.26 -0.88 -5.92
CA LEU A 110 16.57 -2.04 -6.75
C LEU A 110 18.07 -2.08 -7.12
N GLU A 111 18.65 -0.94 -7.48
CA GLU A 111 20.06 -0.84 -7.81
C GLU A 111 20.94 -1.11 -6.58
N SER A 112 20.60 -0.56 -5.42
CA SER A 112 21.31 -0.86 -4.19
C SER A 112 21.24 -2.34 -3.84
N ALA A 113 20.08 -2.98 -4.03
CA ALA A 113 19.92 -4.43 -3.83
C ALA A 113 20.78 -5.23 -4.84
N ARG A 114 20.85 -4.80 -6.10
CA ARG A 114 21.69 -5.45 -7.14
C ARG A 114 23.17 -5.35 -6.83
N LEU A 115 23.63 -4.21 -6.32
CA LEU A 115 25.04 -3.96 -6.01
C LEU A 115 25.48 -4.59 -4.67
N PHE A 116 24.54 -5.00 -3.82
CA PHE A 116 24.84 -5.67 -2.57
C PHE A 116 24.28 -7.12 -2.59
N PRO A 117 25.07 -8.12 -3.05
CA PRO A 117 24.59 -9.49 -3.29
C PRO A 117 24.04 -10.23 -2.05
N LYS A 118 24.18 -9.65 -0.87
CA LYS A 118 23.57 -10.19 0.34
C LYS A 118 22.05 -10.05 0.34
N VAL A 119 21.48 -9.09 -0.42
CA VAL A 119 20.05 -8.95 -0.56
C VAL A 119 19.49 -10.13 -1.36
N MET A 120 18.78 -11.00 -0.70
CA MET A 120 18.22 -12.24 -1.25
C MET A 120 16.84 -12.05 -1.88
N GLY A 121 16.20 -10.90 -1.68
CA GLY A 121 14.91 -10.64 -2.31
C GLY A 121 14.31 -9.28 -2.00
N VAL A 122 13.56 -8.76 -2.98
CA VAL A 122 12.84 -7.49 -2.90
C VAL A 122 11.37 -7.71 -3.23
N ILE A 123 10.45 -7.24 -2.38
CA ILE A 123 9.03 -7.18 -2.68
C ILE A 123 8.66 -5.71 -2.90
N VAL A 124 8.18 -5.38 -4.11
CA VAL A 124 7.86 -4.02 -4.54
C VAL A 124 6.37 -3.77 -4.52
N ALA A 125 5.94 -2.72 -3.83
CA ALA A 125 4.55 -2.29 -3.78
C ALA A 125 4.17 -1.48 -5.02
N SER A 126 3.47 -2.12 -5.97
CA SER A 126 2.77 -1.48 -7.08
C SER A 126 1.30 -1.19 -6.68
N SER A 127 0.38 -1.09 -7.63
CA SER A 127 -1.02 -0.74 -7.41
C SER A 127 -1.90 -1.25 -8.55
N ASP A 128 -3.21 -1.42 -8.32
CA ASP A 128 -4.23 -1.58 -9.34
C ASP A 128 -4.27 -0.41 -10.34
N LYS A 129 -3.82 0.77 -9.91
CA LYS A 129 -3.73 1.98 -10.74
C LYS A 129 -2.71 1.85 -11.87
N ALA A 130 -1.71 0.96 -11.74
CA ALA A 130 -0.72 0.69 -12.78
C ALA A 130 -1.36 0.18 -14.09
N TYR A 131 -2.52 -0.48 -14.01
CA TYR A 131 -3.25 -0.93 -15.20
C TYR A 131 -3.90 0.21 -16.00
N GLY A 132 -4.11 1.39 -15.38
CA GLY A 132 -4.92 2.43 -15.97
C GLY A 132 -6.38 2.00 -16.15
N LYS A 133 -7.05 2.60 -17.15
CA LYS A 133 -8.47 2.31 -17.44
C LYS A 133 -8.59 1.13 -18.39
N LEU A 134 -9.02 -0.01 -17.87
CA LEU A 134 -9.49 -1.15 -18.69
C LEU A 134 -11.01 -1.20 -18.72
N GLN A 135 -11.57 -1.84 -19.76
CA GLN A 135 -13.04 -1.94 -19.90
C GLN A 135 -13.61 -2.90 -18.86
N ASN A 136 -14.56 -2.46 -18.07
CA ASN A 136 -15.51 -3.14 -17.15
C ASN A 136 -15.25 -4.62 -16.85
N LYS A 137 -14.01 -5.01 -16.59
CA LYS A 137 -13.59 -6.37 -16.22
C LYS A 137 -12.69 -6.35 -15.00
N LYS A 138 -12.57 -7.49 -14.33
CA LYS A 138 -11.53 -7.66 -13.31
C LYS A 138 -10.15 -7.74 -13.98
N TYR A 139 -9.20 -6.95 -13.49
CA TYR A 139 -7.84 -6.88 -14.03
C TYR A 139 -7.06 -8.14 -13.69
N LEU A 140 -6.40 -8.71 -14.70
CA LEU A 140 -5.50 -9.85 -14.57
C LEU A 140 -4.03 -9.38 -14.50
N GLU A 141 -3.16 -10.18 -13.91
CA GLU A 141 -1.72 -9.87 -13.87
C GLU A 141 -1.09 -9.79 -15.28
N THR A 142 -1.70 -10.45 -16.27
CA THR A 142 -1.31 -10.43 -17.69
C THR A 142 -1.84 -9.23 -18.47
N ASP A 143 -2.74 -8.44 -17.89
CA ASP A 143 -3.23 -7.23 -18.56
C ASP A 143 -2.11 -6.18 -18.66
N PRO A 144 -2.09 -5.39 -19.74
CA PRO A 144 -1.05 -4.39 -19.95
C PRO A 144 -1.12 -3.27 -18.90
N LEU A 145 0.03 -2.77 -18.51
CA LEU A 145 0.16 -1.58 -17.65
C LEU A 145 0.05 -0.33 -18.52
N LYS A 146 -1.02 0.44 -18.35
CA LYS A 146 -1.38 1.61 -19.19
C LYS A 146 -1.86 2.80 -18.35
N GLY A 147 -1.08 3.19 -17.35
CA GLY A 147 -1.38 4.39 -16.57
C GLY A 147 -1.38 5.65 -17.44
N ASN A 148 -2.37 6.54 -17.25
CA ASN A 148 -2.52 7.80 -17.97
C ASN A 148 -2.32 9.01 -17.06
N HIS A 149 -2.66 8.90 -15.78
CA HIS A 149 -2.45 9.95 -14.79
C HIS A 149 -1.04 9.84 -14.18
N PRO A 150 -0.37 10.94 -13.76
CA PRO A 150 1.00 10.88 -13.22
C PRO A 150 1.21 9.83 -12.12
N TYR A 151 0.26 9.65 -11.20
CA TYR A 151 0.33 8.57 -10.22
C TYR A 151 0.28 7.18 -10.87
N GLU A 152 -0.63 6.96 -11.81
CA GLU A 152 -0.77 5.70 -12.55
C GLU A 152 0.50 5.38 -13.32
N VAL A 153 1.03 6.36 -14.08
CA VAL A 153 2.30 6.26 -14.82
C VAL A 153 3.44 5.91 -13.87
N SER A 154 3.53 6.57 -12.72
CA SER A 154 4.59 6.31 -11.75
C SER A 154 4.57 4.86 -11.25
N LYS A 155 3.37 4.30 -11.02
CA LYS A 155 3.20 2.90 -10.59
C LYS A 155 3.41 1.90 -11.73
N SER A 156 2.96 2.21 -12.95
CA SER A 156 3.26 1.39 -14.14
C SER A 156 4.77 1.31 -14.38
N SER A 157 5.47 2.46 -14.29
CA SER A 157 6.92 2.54 -14.47
C SER A 157 7.67 1.75 -13.39
N ALA A 158 7.35 1.95 -12.12
CA ALA A 158 7.99 1.23 -11.02
C ALA A 158 7.82 -0.30 -11.15
N ASP A 159 6.64 -0.75 -11.57
CA ASP A 159 6.31 -2.16 -11.81
C ASP A 159 7.17 -2.75 -12.95
N LEU A 160 7.20 -2.08 -14.10
CA LEU A 160 8.01 -2.48 -15.26
C LEU A 160 9.52 -2.45 -14.97
N ILE A 161 9.99 -1.45 -14.23
CA ILE A 161 11.39 -1.34 -13.80
C ILE A 161 11.74 -2.52 -12.89
N ALA A 162 10.91 -2.82 -11.89
CA ALA A 162 11.13 -3.96 -11.02
C ALA A 162 11.21 -5.29 -11.80
N TYR A 163 10.33 -5.49 -12.76
CA TYR A 163 10.37 -6.65 -13.65
C TYR A 163 11.65 -6.68 -14.52
N SER A 164 12.10 -5.52 -15.04
CA SER A 164 13.32 -5.44 -15.85
C SER A 164 14.58 -5.82 -15.06
N TYR A 165 14.68 -5.43 -13.79
CA TYR A 165 15.78 -5.83 -12.92
C TYR A 165 15.83 -7.35 -12.70
N TYR A 166 14.68 -7.99 -12.56
CA TYR A 166 14.63 -9.45 -12.53
C TYR A 166 15.08 -10.08 -13.85
N LYS A 167 14.54 -9.62 -14.98
CA LYS A 167 14.79 -10.23 -16.30
C LYS A 167 16.21 -10.03 -16.79
N THR A 168 16.80 -8.87 -16.50
CA THR A 168 18.11 -8.49 -17.05
C THR A 168 19.26 -8.84 -16.11
N TYR A 169 19.05 -8.67 -14.79
CA TYR A 169 20.12 -8.82 -13.81
C TYR A 169 19.89 -10.01 -12.85
N ASN A 170 18.84 -10.78 -13.04
CA ASN A 170 18.43 -11.87 -12.14
C ASN A 170 18.23 -11.43 -10.68
N LEU A 171 17.96 -10.11 -10.43
CA LEU A 171 17.64 -9.64 -9.10
C LEU A 171 16.33 -10.29 -8.64
N PRO A 172 16.29 -11.01 -7.51
CA PRO A 172 15.08 -11.66 -7.05
C PRO A 172 14.02 -10.63 -6.62
N VAL A 173 13.01 -10.40 -7.46
CA VAL A 173 11.93 -9.42 -7.20
C VAL A 173 10.57 -10.09 -7.30
N VAL A 174 9.63 -9.67 -6.43
CA VAL A 174 8.20 -9.97 -6.52
C VAL A 174 7.42 -8.66 -6.46
N ILE A 175 6.37 -8.54 -7.26
CA ILE A 175 5.59 -7.30 -7.38
C ILE A 175 4.18 -7.52 -6.83
N THR A 176 3.66 -6.57 -6.05
CA THR A 176 2.30 -6.62 -5.51
C THR A 176 1.43 -5.51 -6.08
N ARG A 177 0.20 -5.85 -6.48
CA ARG A 177 -0.79 -4.89 -6.98
C ARG A 177 -2.03 -4.98 -6.12
N PHE A 178 -2.25 -3.95 -5.28
CA PHE A 178 -3.38 -3.89 -4.36
C PHE A 178 -4.44 -2.92 -4.87
N GLY A 179 -5.72 -3.21 -4.57
CA GLY A 179 -6.83 -2.27 -4.66
C GLY A 179 -6.78 -1.21 -3.55
N ASN A 180 -7.93 -0.58 -3.24
CA ASN A 180 -7.96 0.43 -2.17
C ASN A 180 -7.84 -0.23 -0.79
N ILE A 181 -6.73 0.02 -0.13
CA ILE A 181 -6.45 -0.49 1.21
C ILE A 181 -7.12 0.41 2.24
N TYR A 182 -7.76 -0.18 3.26
CA TYR A 182 -8.37 0.51 4.37
C TYR A 182 -8.08 -0.17 5.71
N GLY A 183 -8.19 0.57 6.81
CA GLY A 183 -7.99 0.02 8.15
C GLY A 183 -7.65 1.08 9.17
N GLU A 184 -7.30 0.63 10.36
CA GLU A 184 -6.79 1.47 11.43
C GLU A 184 -5.45 2.11 11.02
N GLY A 185 -5.25 3.37 11.35
CA GLY A 185 -3.98 4.07 11.05
C GLY A 185 -3.90 4.74 9.67
N ASP A 186 -4.95 4.66 8.84
CA ASP A 186 -4.99 5.48 7.62
C ASP A 186 -5.38 6.92 7.97
N LEU A 187 -4.41 7.80 8.00
CA LEU A 187 -4.59 9.23 8.33
C LEU A 187 -4.80 10.11 7.09
N ASN A 188 -5.03 9.52 5.92
CA ASN A 188 -5.39 10.27 4.74
C ASN A 188 -6.90 10.51 4.67
N PHE A 189 -7.36 11.58 5.29
CA PHE A 189 -8.79 11.94 5.37
C PHE A 189 -9.42 12.34 4.02
N SER A 190 -8.65 12.42 2.94
CA SER A 190 -9.18 12.55 1.58
C SER A 190 -9.66 11.22 0.99
N ARG A 191 -9.32 10.08 1.62
CA ARG A 191 -9.85 8.77 1.28
C ARG A 191 -11.20 8.53 1.94
N ILE A 192 -12.03 7.71 1.29
CA ILE A 192 -13.43 7.53 1.71
C ILE A 192 -13.59 7.00 3.14
N ILE A 193 -12.82 5.99 3.56
CA ILE A 193 -12.99 5.41 4.90
C ILE A 193 -12.54 6.35 6.01
N PRO A 194 -11.32 6.95 5.98
CA PRO A 194 -10.94 7.99 6.93
C PRO A 194 -11.88 9.20 6.91
N GLY A 195 -12.34 9.63 5.73
CA GLY A 195 -13.31 10.71 5.59
C GLY A 195 -14.64 10.42 6.27
N ILE A 196 -15.20 9.20 6.11
CA ILE A 196 -16.39 8.74 6.83
C ILE A 196 -16.16 8.78 8.35
N MET A 197 -15.00 8.29 8.82
CA MET A 197 -14.69 8.29 10.25
C MET A 197 -14.58 9.71 10.81
N LYS A 198 -13.90 10.61 10.09
CA LYS A 198 -13.85 12.02 10.44
C LYS A 198 -15.25 12.60 10.54
N SER A 199 -16.07 12.46 9.51
CA SER A 199 -17.46 12.98 9.49
C SER A 199 -18.30 12.48 10.66
N LEU A 200 -18.21 11.19 11.00
CA LEU A 200 -18.95 10.60 12.11
C LEU A 200 -18.53 11.10 13.50
N ILE A 201 -17.30 11.55 13.64
CA ILE A 201 -16.73 11.98 14.94
C ILE A 201 -16.79 13.50 15.09
N THR A 202 -16.45 14.24 14.03
CA THR A 202 -16.42 15.72 14.08
C THR A 202 -17.75 16.36 13.68
N HIS A 203 -18.71 15.58 13.17
CA HIS A 203 -19.98 16.04 12.62
C HIS A 203 -19.85 16.94 11.38
N GLU A 204 -18.68 17.02 10.77
CA GLU A 204 -18.47 17.72 9.48
C GLU A 204 -19.02 16.89 8.31
N ALA A 205 -19.56 17.55 7.29
CA ALA A 205 -20.05 16.84 6.11
C ALA A 205 -18.89 16.20 5.32
N LEU A 206 -19.03 14.93 4.95
CA LEU A 206 -18.10 14.25 4.07
C LEU A 206 -18.23 14.78 2.65
N GLU A 207 -17.14 15.21 2.05
CA GLU A 207 -17.10 15.62 0.65
C GLU A 207 -16.75 14.45 -0.27
N ILE A 208 -17.66 14.14 -1.19
CA ILE A 208 -17.47 13.11 -2.22
C ILE A 208 -17.07 13.80 -3.52
N ARG A 209 -15.79 13.69 -3.89
CA ARG A 209 -15.25 14.36 -5.09
C ARG A 209 -15.78 13.81 -6.41
N SER A 210 -16.07 12.51 -6.48
CA SER A 210 -16.71 11.86 -7.63
C SER A 210 -18.24 11.95 -7.56
N ASN A 211 -18.92 11.31 -8.49
CA ASN A 211 -20.40 11.14 -8.43
C ASN A 211 -20.88 10.09 -7.40
N GLY A 212 -19.94 9.47 -6.67
CA GLY A 212 -20.22 8.45 -5.66
C GLY A 212 -20.55 7.05 -6.20
N LYS A 213 -20.61 6.85 -7.51
CA LYS A 213 -21.02 5.59 -8.16
C LYS A 213 -19.86 4.73 -8.66
N TYR A 214 -18.63 5.21 -8.58
CA TYR A 214 -17.45 4.47 -9.06
C TYR A 214 -17.15 3.26 -8.17
N ILE A 215 -16.91 2.12 -8.78
CA ILE A 215 -16.70 0.83 -8.12
C ILE A 215 -15.23 0.62 -7.82
N ARG A 216 -14.92 0.16 -6.61
CA ARG A 216 -13.58 -0.17 -6.13
C ARG A 216 -13.58 -1.45 -5.31
N ASP A 217 -12.46 -2.16 -5.34
CA ASP A 217 -12.15 -3.16 -4.32
C ASP A 217 -11.66 -2.45 -3.05
N TYR A 218 -12.19 -2.87 -1.91
CA TYR A 218 -11.76 -2.40 -0.60
C TYR A 218 -11.13 -3.55 0.18
N LEU A 219 -9.82 -3.46 0.42
CA LEU A 219 -9.05 -4.52 1.05
C LEU A 219 -8.56 -4.08 2.44
N TYR A 220 -8.87 -4.88 3.45
CA TYR A 220 -8.46 -4.58 4.81
C TYR A 220 -6.96 -4.74 5.00
N VAL A 221 -6.34 -3.81 5.72
CA VAL A 221 -4.87 -3.72 5.85
C VAL A 221 -4.23 -4.99 6.40
N LYS A 222 -4.88 -5.73 7.30
CA LYS A 222 -4.33 -7.00 7.81
C LYS A 222 -4.33 -8.12 6.75
N ASP A 223 -5.27 -8.11 5.81
CA ASP A 223 -5.23 -9.04 4.68
C ASP A 223 -4.11 -8.68 3.69
N VAL A 224 -3.81 -7.38 3.54
CA VAL A 224 -2.63 -6.92 2.78
C VAL A 224 -1.34 -7.44 3.41
N VAL A 225 -1.18 -7.25 4.73
CA VAL A 225 0.00 -7.75 5.47
C VAL A 225 0.13 -9.26 5.36
N ASN A 226 -0.97 -10.02 5.55
CA ASN A 226 -0.99 -11.45 5.34
C ASN A 226 -0.54 -11.83 3.92
N GLY A 227 -0.89 -11.03 2.92
CA GLY A 227 -0.43 -11.20 1.55
C GLY A 227 1.08 -11.03 1.40
N TYR A 228 1.66 -9.99 1.98
CA TYR A 228 3.11 -9.78 1.99
C TYR A 228 3.85 -10.93 2.66
N ILE A 229 3.38 -11.39 3.82
CA ILE A 229 4.00 -12.51 4.54
C ILE A 229 3.92 -13.80 3.73
N LEU A 230 2.76 -14.09 3.11
CA LEU A 230 2.62 -15.27 2.26
C LEU A 230 3.59 -15.24 1.06
N LEU A 231 3.70 -14.09 0.37
CA LEU A 231 4.65 -13.94 -0.72
C LEU A 231 6.09 -14.14 -0.24
N ALA A 232 6.44 -13.61 0.94
CA ALA A 232 7.76 -13.83 1.53
C ALA A 232 8.01 -15.33 1.79
N GLN A 233 7.03 -16.08 2.30
CA GLN A 233 7.15 -17.53 2.54
C GLN A 233 7.35 -18.32 1.24
N HIS A 234 6.68 -17.92 0.16
CA HIS A 234 6.76 -18.59 -1.14
C HIS A 234 7.81 -17.99 -2.09
N PHE A 235 8.59 -17.02 -1.65
CA PHE A 235 9.41 -16.12 -2.47
C PHE A 235 10.27 -16.83 -3.51
N GLU A 236 10.96 -17.92 -3.12
CA GLU A 236 11.86 -18.67 -4.01
C GLU A 236 11.17 -19.21 -5.28
N LYS A 237 9.89 -19.55 -5.16
CA LYS A 237 9.08 -20.15 -6.25
C LYS A 237 8.42 -19.11 -7.16
N ILE A 238 8.40 -17.84 -6.75
CA ILE A 238 7.59 -16.78 -7.39
C ILE A 238 8.41 -15.56 -7.82
N LYS A 239 9.74 -15.69 -7.85
CA LYS A 239 10.63 -14.62 -8.32
C LYS A 239 10.25 -14.18 -9.73
N GLY A 240 10.22 -12.88 -9.97
CA GLY A 240 9.85 -12.26 -11.24
C GLY A 240 8.35 -12.16 -11.48
N GLU A 241 7.50 -12.59 -10.54
CA GLU A 241 6.06 -12.58 -10.72
C GLU A 241 5.39 -11.36 -10.07
N ALA A 242 4.29 -10.92 -10.69
CA ALA A 242 3.37 -9.95 -10.10
C ALA A 242 2.12 -10.66 -9.57
N PHE A 243 1.55 -10.14 -8.49
CA PHE A 243 0.33 -10.67 -7.86
C PHE A 243 -0.69 -9.59 -7.58
N ASN A 244 -1.92 -9.82 -8.02
CA ASN A 244 -3.08 -9.00 -7.70
C ASN A 244 -3.69 -9.42 -6.36
N PHE A 245 -4.10 -8.44 -5.58
CA PHE A 245 -4.80 -8.62 -4.32
C PHE A 245 -6.13 -7.85 -4.36
N GLY A 246 -7.20 -8.54 -4.63
CA GLY A 246 -8.55 -8.00 -4.65
C GLY A 246 -9.32 -8.28 -3.37
N SER A 247 -10.59 -7.94 -3.36
CA SER A 247 -11.48 -8.09 -2.21
C SER A 247 -12.83 -8.69 -2.62
N THR A 248 -13.56 -9.18 -1.63
CA THR A 248 -15.00 -9.48 -1.76
C THR A 248 -15.86 -8.23 -1.61
N ASP A 249 -15.34 -7.17 -1.00
CA ASP A 249 -16.00 -5.87 -0.86
C ASP A 249 -15.70 -5.01 -2.10
N THR A 250 -16.39 -5.27 -3.20
CA THR A 250 -16.32 -4.50 -4.45
C THR A 250 -17.57 -3.60 -4.52
N LEU A 251 -17.42 -2.34 -4.14
CA LEU A 251 -18.53 -1.43 -3.84
C LEU A 251 -18.29 -0.03 -4.40
N SER A 252 -19.37 0.71 -4.61
CA SER A 252 -19.34 2.15 -4.84
C SER A 252 -19.23 2.92 -3.52
N VAL A 253 -18.83 4.19 -3.60
CA VAL A 253 -18.73 5.09 -2.45
C VAL A 253 -20.06 5.20 -1.70
N LEU A 254 -21.19 5.32 -2.42
CA LEU A 254 -22.51 5.43 -1.82
C LEU A 254 -22.95 4.14 -1.12
N GLU A 255 -22.59 2.97 -1.65
CA GLU A 255 -22.84 1.69 -0.99
C GLU A 255 -22.01 1.54 0.29
N VAL A 256 -20.75 1.97 0.27
CA VAL A 256 -19.89 2.01 1.45
C VAL A 256 -20.52 2.89 2.55
N ILE A 257 -20.96 4.11 2.22
CA ILE A 257 -21.61 5.00 3.18
C ILE A 257 -22.83 4.31 3.81
N LYS A 258 -23.75 3.74 3.00
CA LYS A 258 -24.92 3.04 3.51
C LYS A 258 -24.56 1.88 4.42
N LEU A 259 -23.52 1.14 4.11
CA LEU A 259 -23.05 0.02 4.91
C LEU A 259 -22.52 0.47 6.27
N PHE A 260 -21.77 1.58 6.32
CA PHE A 260 -21.27 2.18 7.54
C PHE A 260 -22.42 2.75 8.40
N GLU A 261 -23.40 3.46 7.80
CA GLU A 261 -24.59 3.95 8.48
C GLU A 261 -25.35 2.80 9.16
N LYS A 262 -25.61 1.73 8.40
CA LYS A 262 -26.33 0.54 8.90
C LYS A 262 -25.57 -0.12 10.04
N LYS A 263 -24.25 -0.33 9.89
CA LYS A 263 -23.44 -1.06 10.88
C LYS A 263 -23.24 -0.31 12.18
N LEU A 264 -23.11 1.02 12.10
CA LEU A 264 -22.88 1.89 13.27
C LEU A 264 -24.17 2.47 13.84
N ASN A 265 -25.31 2.26 13.18
CA ASN A 265 -26.59 2.90 13.50
C ASN A 265 -26.46 4.44 13.63
N LYS A 266 -25.74 5.07 12.68
CA LYS A 266 -25.46 6.50 12.64
C LYS A 266 -25.66 7.03 11.24
N LYS A 267 -26.15 8.28 11.12
CA LYS A 267 -26.25 8.97 9.83
C LYS A 267 -24.93 9.67 9.50
N ILE A 268 -24.54 9.62 8.22
CA ILE A 268 -23.37 10.29 7.68
C ILE A 268 -23.86 11.43 6.81
N SER A 269 -23.55 12.66 7.23
CA SER A 269 -23.78 13.84 6.38
C SER A 269 -22.74 13.86 5.27
N PHE A 270 -23.17 13.99 4.00
CA PHE A 270 -22.24 14.10 2.89
C PHE A 270 -22.75 15.02 1.79
N LYS A 271 -21.79 15.56 1.01
CA LYS A 271 -22.02 16.40 -0.17
C LYS A 271 -21.29 15.80 -1.37
N VAL A 272 -22.00 15.61 -2.47
CA VAL A 272 -21.41 15.18 -3.74
C VAL A 272 -20.94 16.39 -4.53
N LEU A 273 -19.63 16.55 -4.69
CA LEU A 273 -19.03 17.66 -5.43
C LEU A 273 -18.97 17.40 -6.94
N ASN A 274 -18.77 16.13 -7.32
CA ASN A 274 -18.61 15.69 -8.71
C ASN A 274 -17.54 16.48 -9.50
N THR A 275 -16.44 16.81 -8.82
CA THR A 275 -15.32 17.59 -9.39
C THR A 275 -14.16 16.73 -9.85
N ALA A 276 -14.16 15.44 -9.51
CA ALA A 276 -13.08 14.52 -9.87
C ALA A 276 -13.04 14.31 -11.39
N LYS A 277 -11.91 14.66 -11.99
CA LYS A 277 -11.63 14.48 -13.42
C LYS A 277 -10.79 13.22 -13.63
N ASN A 278 -11.03 12.50 -14.73
CA ASN A 278 -10.22 11.36 -15.16
C ASN A 278 -10.17 10.17 -14.17
N GLU A 279 -11.12 10.03 -13.26
CA GLU A 279 -11.22 8.84 -12.42
C GLU A 279 -11.71 7.63 -13.24
N ILE A 280 -11.16 6.46 -12.92
CA ILE A 280 -11.56 5.18 -13.52
C ILE A 280 -12.91 4.76 -12.92
N PRO A 281 -13.97 4.54 -13.73
CA PRO A 281 -15.31 4.21 -13.19
C PRO A 281 -15.38 2.86 -12.51
N TYR A 282 -14.62 1.87 -12.97
CA TYR A 282 -14.60 0.51 -12.44
C TYR A 282 -13.17 0.02 -12.27
N GLN A 283 -12.81 -0.37 -11.06
CA GLN A 283 -11.53 -1.00 -10.72
C GLN A 283 -11.77 -2.16 -9.76
N SER A 284 -11.49 -3.36 -10.24
CA SER A 284 -11.50 -4.59 -9.43
C SER A 284 -10.43 -5.54 -9.95
N LEU A 285 -9.79 -6.25 -9.05
CA LEU A 285 -8.70 -7.16 -9.35
C LEU A 285 -9.16 -8.62 -9.35
N ASN A 286 -8.72 -9.38 -10.33
CA ASN A 286 -8.75 -10.83 -10.24
C ASN A 286 -7.56 -11.29 -9.39
N TYR A 287 -7.83 -11.98 -8.31
CA TYR A 287 -6.82 -12.46 -7.36
C TYR A 287 -6.70 -14.00 -7.33
N SER A 288 -7.18 -14.68 -8.39
CA SER A 288 -7.13 -16.14 -8.49
C SER A 288 -5.69 -16.69 -8.46
N LYS A 289 -4.71 -15.89 -8.94
CA LYS A 289 -3.30 -16.29 -8.95
C LYS A 289 -2.77 -16.44 -7.52
N ILE A 290 -2.97 -15.44 -6.67
CA ILE A 290 -2.51 -15.50 -5.28
C ILE A 290 -3.32 -16.48 -4.45
N MET A 291 -4.59 -16.74 -4.79
CA MET A 291 -5.39 -17.78 -4.14
C MET A 291 -4.77 -19.19 -4.30
N ARG A 292 -4.11 -19.46 -5.42
CA ARG A 292 -3.41 -20.74 -5.63
C ARG A 292 -2.21 -20.94 -4.69
N LEU A 293 -1.68 -19.85 -4.12
CA LEU A 293 -0.67 -19.90 -3.07
C LEU A 293 -1.28 -20.00 -1.66
N GLY A 294 -2.62 -20.01 -1.53
CA GLY A 294 -3.32 -20.15 -0.26
C GLY A 294 -3.81 -18.82 0.34
N TRP A 295 -3.58 -17.66 -0.30
CA TRP A 295 -4.12 -16.39 0.18
C TRP A 295 -5.59 -16.22 -0.19
N LYS A 296 -6.35 -15.68 0.73
CA LYS A 296 -7.71 -15.15 0.48
C LYS A 296 -8.00 -14.00 1.44
N PRO A 297 -8.81 -13.00 1.04
CA PRO A 297 -9.25 -11.98 1.99
C PRO A 297 -10.10 -12.64 3.09
N LYS A 298 -9.76 -12.36 4.34
CA LYS A 298 -10.43 -12.92 5.53
C LYS A 298 -11.40 -11.92 6.14
N HIS A 299 -11.23 -10.65 5.85
CA HIS A 299 -11.98 -9.57 6.46
C HIS A 299 -12.88 -8.89 5.43
N THR A 300 -14.05 -8.46 5.90
CA THR A 300 -15.01 -7.63 5.17
C THR A 300 -15.32 -6.37 5.97
N PHE A 301 -15.96 -5.39 5.37
CA PHE A 301 -16.46 -4.23 6.11
C PHE A 301 -17.32 -4.64 7.31
N ASN A 302 -18.20 -5.63 7.14
CA ASN A 302 -19.05 -6.11 8.22
C ASN A 302 -18.28 -6.58 9.44
N SER A 303 -17.09 -7.14 9.27
CA SER A 303 -16.23 -7.61 10.37
C SER A 303 -15.32 -6.53 10.95
N THR A 304 -15.03 -5.44 10.22
CA THR A 304 -13.98 -4.48 10.58
C THR A 304 -14.47 -3.10 11.01
N ILE A 305 -15.65 -2.65 10.54
CA ILE A 305 -16.17 -1.28 10.76
C ILE A 305 -16.13 -0.86 12.22
N LEU A 306 -16.54 -1.73 13.16
CA LEU A 306 -16.59 -1.39 14.59
C LEU A 306 -15.19 -1.14 15.17
N ASN A 307 -14.20 -1.94 14.77
CA ASN A 307 -12.82 -1.78 15.25
C ASN A 307 -12.19 -0.51 14.69
N ILE A 308 -12.40 -0.25 13.38
CA ILE A 308 -11.95 0.97 12.72
C ILE A 308 -12.56 2.20 13.40
N TYR A 309 -13.89 2.20 13.64
CA TYR A 309 -14.57 3.30 14.32
C TYR A 309 -14.03 3.55 15.74
N LYS A 310 -13.77 2.48 16.51
CA LYS A 310 -13.16 2.59 17.85
C LYS A 310 -11.75 3.21 17.77
N TRP A 311 -10.95 2.81 16.78
CA TRP A 311 -9.60 3.35 16.59
C TRP A 311 -9.63 4.85 16.28
N TYR A 312 -10.44 5.29 15.31
CA TYR A 312 -10.56 6.71 14.99
C TYR A 312 -11.17 7.53 16.13
N LYS A 313 -12.12 6.98 16.88
CA LYS A 313 -12.65 7.65 18.08
C LYS A 313 -11.54 7.93 19.09
N LYS A 314 -10.63 6.97 19.31
CA LYS A 314 -9.46 7.16 20.18
C LYS A 314 -8.45 8.16 19.59
N TYR A 315 -8.31 8.20 18.26
CA TYR A 315 -7.43 9.15 17.60
C TYR A 315 -7.86 10.61 17.77
N TYR A 316 -9.18 10.87 17.85
CA TYR A 316 -9.76 12.21 18.02
C TYR A 316 -10.03 12.59 19.49
N SER A 317 -9.90 11.67 20.44
CA SER A 317 -9.99 11.94 21.88
C SER A 317 -8.65 12.41 22.46
#